data_da43a9517ecf0858b34e4f00f8b4e751
#
_entry.id   da43a9517ecf0858b34e4f00f8b4e751
#
_cell.length_a   1.000
_cell.length_b   1.000
_cell.length_c   1.000
_cell.angle_alpha   90.00
_cell.angle_beta   90.00
_cell.angle_gamma   90.00
#
_symmetry.space_group_name_H-M   'P 1'
#
loop_
_entity.id
_entity.type
_entity.pdbx_description
1 polymer ?
#
loop_
_entity_poly.entity_id
_entity_poly.type
_entity_poly.pdbx_seq_one_letter_code
_entity_poly.pdbx_strand_id
1 'polypeptide(L)'
;MIQPAPAKTHRKTQAPMGRLLLLSALLPALVCFAVSTFAAGPVCDLSGAQDVALQRELVKLTAEQGLMPAAQRGELAVALLILSDPDHPRLAQINGDEMIYAASLPKIAILLGAAVAIEEGQLVPDRALEKDIQDMIRYSCNDCATRVLRQVGHDQLLEVLQRPQYAFYDPQHGGGLWVGKEYGPTPAYRRDPLHNLSHGATVFEVSRFYCALQRDELVSTEQDQMMLEALSKPGLRHKFVKALSQHDGLEIYRKSGTWKTFHADSALVRDGDDAYVMVALANNPQGSGWLERLAEPMRRLATDQSSSLVSRRSSPAPSIGPKSGVATYASNR
;
A
#
# COMPACT_ATOMS: atom_id res chain seq x y z
N MET A 1 15.55 -55.90 59.53
CA MET A 1 15.17 -57.32 59.38
C MET A 1 14.79 -57.46 57.89
N ILE A 2 15.68 -57.75 56.98
CA ILE A 2 16.23 -59.06 56.59
C ILE A 2 15.09 -60.00 56.12
N GLN A 3 14.97 -60.06 54.80
CA GLN A 3 14.98 -61.21 53.89
C GLN A 3 13.66 -62.04 53.72
N PRO A 4 13.58 -62.95 52.70
CA PRO A 4 14.25 -63.04 51.38
C PRO A 4 13.28 -63.39 50.21
N ALA A 5 13.83 -63.48 48.97
CA ALA A 5 13.21 -64.07 47.80
C ALA A 5 13.21 -65.61 47.76
N PRO A 6 12.47 -66.27 46.89
CA PRO A 6 13.01 -67.42 46.17
C PRO A 6 12.72 -67.38 44.66
N ALA A 7 13.71 -67.61 43.84
CA ALA A 7 14.15 -68.84 43.20
C ALA A 7 13.34 -69.33 41.96
N LYS A 8 14.07 -69.49 40.90
CA LYS A 8 13.81 -69.90 39.50
C LYS A 8 13.16 -71.27 39.35
N THR A 9 12.39 -71.41 38.27
CA THR A 9 12.29 -72.73 37.58
C THR A 9 12.24 -72.52 36.08
N HIS A 10 13.14 -73.17 35.39
CA HIS A 10 13.24 -73.37 33.96
C HIS A 10 12.12 -74.31 33.45
N ARG A 11 11.51 -73.99 32.31
CA ARG A 11 10.91 -74.99 31.45
C ARG A 11 11.17 -74.67 29.97
N LYS A 12 11.93 -75.57 29.35
CA LYS A 12 12.12 -75.68 27.88
C LYS A 12 10.85 -76.32 27.29
N THR A 13 10.37 -75.77 26.17
CA THR A 13 9.63 -76.58 25.17
C THR A 13 9.72 -75.85 23.80
N GLN A 14 10.34 -76.53 22.92
CA GLN A 14 10.21 -76.80 21.48
C GLN A 14 9.36 -75.83 20.63
N ALA A 15 10.00 -75.44 19.53
CA ALA A 15 9.42 -74.76 18.34
C ALA A 15 8.57 -75.69 17.50
N PRO A 16 7.63 -75.18 16.71
CA PRO A 16 7.40 -75.72 15.37
C PRO A 16 7.67 -74.72 14.26
N MET A 17 8.32 -75.24 13.23
CA MET A 17 8.47 -74.67 11.89
C MET A 17 7.11 -74.36 11.26
N GLY A 18 6.97 -73.17 10.66
CA GLY A 18 5.76 -72.93 9.89
C GLY A 18 5.74 -71.58 9.15
N ARG A 19 6.09 -71.65 7.87
CA ARG A 19 5.65 -70.76 6.78
C ARG A 19 6.13 -69.33 6.74
N LEU A 20 7.13 -69.11 5.88
CA LEU A 20 7.55 -67.86 5.29
C LEU A 20 6.44 -67.31 4.41
N LEU A 21 5.75 -66.28 4.90
CA LEU A 21 4.86 -65.43 4.08
C LEU A 21 5.65 -64.21 3.66
N LEU A 22 5.99 -64.15 2.38
CA LEU A 22 6.51 -62.98 1.71
C LEU A 22 5.44 -61.88 1.73
N LEU A 23 5.49 -60.92 2.66
CA LEU A 23 4.76 -59.68 2.57
C LEU A 23 5.53 -58.73 1.67
N SER A 24 5.06 -58.53 0.44
CA SER A 24 5.46 -57.48 -0.43
C SER A 24 5.05 -56.12 0.16
N ALA A 25 5.99 -55.42 0.76
CA ALA A 25 5.77 -54.04 1.21
C ALA A 25 5.75 -53.14 -0.03
N LEU A 26 4.55 -52.74 -0.48
CA LEU A 26 4.35 -51.61 -1.35
C LEU A 26 4.64 -50.35 -0.54
N LEU A 27 5.79 -49.75 -0.75
CA LEU A 27 6.05 -48.38 -0.30
C LEU A 27 5.23 -47.43 -1.19
N PRO A 28 4.34 -46.60 -0.64
CA PRO A 28 3.78 -45.50 -1.39
C PRO A 28 4.89 -44.49 -1.66
N ALA A 29 5.22 -44.28 -2.91
CA ALA A 29 6.07 -43.17 -3.33
C ALA A 29 5.34 -41.86 -2.98
N LEU A 30 5.80 -41.21 -1.92
CA LEU A 30 5.35 -39.85 -1.56
C LEU A 30 5.93 -38.90 -2.60
N VAL A 31 5.12 -38.60 -3.63
CA VAL A 31 5.44 -37.56 -4.61
C VAL A 31 5.24 -36.23 -3.88
N CYS A 32 6.33 -35.71 -3.29
CA CYS A 32 6.40 -34.31 -2.84
C CYS A 32 6.29 -33.41 -4.10
N PHE A 33 5.08 -32.94 -4.40
CA PHE A 33 4.94 -31.77 -5.24
C PHE A 33 5.56 -30.59 -4.47
N ALA A 34 6.77 -30.21 -4.88
CA ALA A 34 7.32 -28.92 -4.50
C ALA A 34 6.42 -27.85 -5.16
N VAL A 35 5.45 -27.35 -4.42
CA VAL A 35 4.77 -26.12 -4.78
C VAL A 35 5.82 -25.04 -4.68
N SER A 36 6.40 -24.62 -5.80
CA SER A 36 7.21 -23.41 -5.86
C SER A 36 6.26 -22.26 -5.56
N THR A 37 6.19 -21.87 -4.29
CA THR A 37 5.63 -20.57 -3.92
C THR A 37 6.58 -19.52 -4.48
N PHE A 38 6.30 -19.04 -5.70
CA PHE A 38 6.81 -17.74 -6.08
C PHE A 38 6.33 -16.79 -4.98
N ALA A 39 7.26 -16.21 -4.24
CA ALA A 39 6.94 -15.14 -3.34
C ALA A 39 6.30 -14.05 -4.21
N ALA A 40 5.01 -13.84 -4.04
CA ALA A 40 4.34 -12.71 -4.68
C ALA A 40 5.09 -11.45 -4.24
N GLY A 41 5.41 -10.58 -5.16
CA GLY A 41 6.02 -9.29 -4.87
C GLY A 41 5.14 -8.47 -3.91
N PRO A 42 5.61 -7.31 -3.48
CA PRO A 42 4.83 -6.46 -2.58
C PRO A 42 3.50 -6.04 -3.22
N VAL A 43 2.46 -5.88 -2.39
CA VAL A 43 1.13 -5.42 -2.84
C VAL A 43 1.25 -4.12 -3.62
N CYS A 44 0.56 -4.03 -4.75
CA CYS A 44 0.63 -2.92 -5.69
C CYS A 44 2.08 -2.46 -5.95
N ASP A 45 2.87 -3.29 -6.62
CA ASP A 45 4.21 -2.91 -7.08
C ASP A 45 4.08 -1.82 -8.18
N LEU A 46 4.60 -0.62 -7.89
CA LEU A 46 4.62 0.52 -8.80
C LEU A 46 5.99 0.74 -9.46
N SER A 47 6.93 -0.19 -9.35
CA SER A 47 8.30 -0.05 -9.90
C SER A 47 8.30 0.16 -11.43
N GLY A 48 7.32 -0.41 -12.14
CA GLY A 48 7.13 -0.24 -13.58
C GLY A 48 6.08 0.82 -13.99
N ALA A 49 5.46 1.51 -13.03
CA ALA A 49 4.32 2.40 -13.27
C ALA A 49 4.70 3.84 -13.69
N GLN A 50 5.99 4.17 -13.74
CA GLN A 50 6.48 5.51 -14.12
C GLN A 50 6.02 5.87 -15.53
N ASP A 51 5.27 6.99 -15.66
CA ASP A 51 4.79 7.49 -16.94
C ASP A 51 5.48 8.82 -17.29
N VAL A 52 6.28 8.82 -18.35
CA VAL A 52 7.08 9.97 -18.77
C VAL A 52 6.21 11.17 -19.17
N ALA A 53 5.05 10.94 -19.78
CA ALA A 53 4.16 12.02 -20.19
C ALA A 53 3.47 12.64 -18.96
N LEU A 54 2.93 11.82 -18.08
CA LEU A 54 2.34 12.25 -16.81
C LEU A 54 3.37 12.98 -15.93
N GLN A 55 4.60 12.44 -15.86
CA GLN A 55 5.72 13.06 -15.12
C GLN A 55 6.02 14.48 -15.60
N ARG A 56 6.07 14.68 -16.91
CA ARG A 56 6.31 16.01 -17.50
C ARG A 56 5.20 17.00 -17.13
N GLU A 57 3.95 16.55 -17.21
CA GLU A 57 2.83 17.42 -16.87
C GLU A 57 2.77 17.72 -15.35
N LEU A 58 3.10 16.75 -14.48
CA LEU A 58 3.19 17.00 -13.04
C LEU A 58 4.30 18.03 -12.70
N VAL A 59 5.46 17.92 -13.32
CA VAL A 59 6.55 18.90 -13.16
C VAL A 59 6.12 20.28 -13.63
N LYS A 60 5.49 20.38 -14.82
CA LYS A 60 4.98 21.64 -15.37
C LYS A 60 3.93 22.25 -14.44
N LEU A 61 2.95 21.48 -14.01
CA LEU A 61 1.92 21.90 -13.05
C LEU A 61 2.54 22.46 -11.76
N THR A 62 3.52 21.74 -11.20
CA THR A 62 4.21 22.16 -9.97
C THR A 62 4.97 23.46 -10.18
N ALA A 63 5.58 23.66 -11.36
CA ALA A 63 6.26 24.91 -11.72
C ALA A 63 5.27 26.07 -11.91
N GLU A 64 4.13 25.85 -12.56
CA GLU A 64 3.05 26.83 -12.72
C GLU A 64 2.46 27.30 -11.38
N GLN A 65 2.45 26.41 -10.38
CA GLN A 65 2.06 26.76 -9.00
C GLN A 65 3.18 27.49 -8.21
N GLY A 66 4.37 27.71 -8.84
CA GLY A 66 5.53 28.34 -8.20
C GLY A 66 6.18 27.48 -7.12
N LEU A 67 5.99 26.15 -7.16
CA LEU A 67 6.43 25.23 -6.09
C LEU A 67 7.70 24.44 -6.42
N MET A 68 8.21 24.50 -7.66
CA MET A 68 9.45 23.80 -8.03
C MET A 68 10.66 24.21 -7.19
N PRO A 69 10.87 25.49 -6.81
CA PRO A 69 11.99 25.83 -5.93
C PRO A 69 11.89 25.16 -4.55
N ALA A 70 10.68 24.98 -4.02
CA ALA A 70 10.47 24.25 -2.75
C ALA A 70 10.74 22.74 -2.91
N ALA A 71 10.32 22.16 -4.03
CA ALA A 71 10.61 20.77 -4.36
C ALA A 71 12.13 20.53 -4.52
N GLN A 72 12.85 21.43 -5.18
CA GLN A 72 14.31 21.36 -5.34
C GLN A 72 15.08 21.44 -4.01
N ARG A 73 14.52 22.09 -2.97
CA ARG A 73 15.09 22.12 -1.62
C ARG A 73 14.68 20.96 -0.73
N GLY A 74 13.91 19.98 -1.25
CA GLY A 74 13.37 18.87 -0.45
C GLY A 74 12.24 19.29 0.50
N GLU A 75 11.69 20.51 0.34
CA GLU A 75 10.58 21.02 1.17
C GLU A 75 9.20 20.52 0.72
N LEU A 76 9.12 19.94 -0.47
CA LEU A 76 7.88 19.44 -1.08
C LEU A 76 8.13 18.11 -1.80
N ALA A 77 7.31 17.13 -1.50
CA ALA A 77 7.18 15.89 -2.28
C ALA A 77 5.73 15.75 -2.76
N VAL A 78 5.54 15.28 -4.00
CA VAL A 78 4.22 15.13 -4.63
C VAL A 78 4.18 13.83 -5.43
N ALA A 79 3.06 13.12 -5.38
CA ALA A 79 2.77 12.01 -6.29
C ALA A 79 1.35 12.11 -6.83
N LEU A 80 1.19 11.74 -8.10
CA LEU A 80 -0.08 11.51 -8.77
C LEU A 80 -0.03 10.12 -9.40
N LEU A 81 -0.96 9.26 -8.99
CA LEU A 81 -1.11 7.90 -9.50
C LEU A 81 -2.49 7.75 -10.12
N ILE A 82 -2.57 7.40 -11.39
CA ILE A 82 -3.81 7.15 -12.12
C ILE A 82 -4.10 5.66 -12.08
N LEU A 83 -5.31 5.31 -11.67
CA LEU A 83 -5.81 3.96 -11.46
C LEU A 83 -7.09 3.66 -12.25
N SER A 84 -7.46 4.50 -13.23
CA SER A 84 -8.63 4.29 -14.09
C SER A 84 -8.50 2.99 -14.93
N ASP A 85 -7.28 2.49 -15.13
CA ASP A 85 -6.98 1.13 -15.57
C ASP A 85 -6.17 0.45 -14.45
N PRO A 86 -6.79 -0.38 -13.61
CA PRO A 86 -6.13 -0.97 -12.45
C PRO A 86 -4.96 -1.90 -12.82
N ASP A 87 -4.98 -2.51 -14.01
CA ASP A 87 -3.92 -3.40 -14.49
C ASP A 87 -2.70 -2.61 -15.01
N HIS A 88 -2.89 -1.36 -15.36
CA HIS A 88 -1.85 -0.48 -15.90
C HIS A 88 -1.82 0.86 -15.15
N PRO A 89 -1.43 0.87 -13.87
CA PRO A 89 -1.30 2.10 -13.11
C PRO A 89 -0.24 3.01 -13.73
N ARG A 90 -0.45 4.34 -13.66
CA ARG A 90 0.47 5.34 -14.20
C ARG A 90 0.87 6.32 -13.11
N LEU A 91 2.16 6.37 -12.81
CA LEU A 91 2.72 7.15 -11.71
C LEU A 91 3.57 8.32 -12.24
N ALA A 92 3.37 9.49 -11.64
CA ALA A 92 4.30 10.60 -11.69
C ALA A 92 4.60 11.08 -10.26
N GLN A 93 5.85 11.46 -9.99
CA GLN A 93 6.24 11.89 -8.65
C GLN A 93 7.40 12.88 -8.68
N ILE A 94 7.45 13.74 -7.68
CA ILE A 94 8.55 14.67 -7.39
C ILE A 94 9.01 14.36 -5.97
N ASN A 95 10.29 14.06 -5.78
CA ASN A 95 10.86 13.62 -4.50
C ASN A 95 10.14 12.39 -3.94
N GLY A 96 9.88 11.39 -4.80
CA GLY A 96 9.04 10.22 -4.48
C GLY A 96 9.49 9.44 -3.25
N ASP A 97 10.81 9.24 -3.12
CA ASP A 97 11.46 8.46 -2.07
C ASP A 97 11.96 9.32 -0.90
N GLU A 98 11.71 10.64 -0.95
CA GLU A 98 12.03 11.54 0.16
C GLU A 98 11.11 11.32 1.35
N MET A 99 11.66 10.78 2.43
CA MET A 99 10.91 10.53 3.65
C MET A 99 10.81 11.81 4.48
N ILE A 100 9.62 12.37 4.57
CA ILE A 100 9.32 13.60 5.31
C ILE A 100 8.52 13.27 6.57
N TYR A 101 8.71 14.08 7.65
CA TYR A 101 7.84 13.99 8.81
C TYR A 101 6.40 14.35 8.41
N ALA A 102 5.50 13.38 8.56
CA ALA A 102 4.16 13.46 7.97
C ALA A 102 3.02 13.64 9.01
N ALA A 103 3.37 13.92 10.26
CA ALA A 103 2.44 14.17 11.36
C ALA A 103 1.38 13.06 11.53
N SER A 104 0.11 13.34 11.26
CA SER A 104 -0.98 12.37 11.41
C SER A 104 -1.25 11.54 10.15
N LEU A 105 -0.55 11.75 9.04
CA LEU A 105 -0.74 10.95 7.83
C LEU A 105 -0.41 9.47 8.09
N PRO A 106 0.70 9.11 8.81
CA PRO A 106 1.03 7.72 9.08
C PRO A 106 0.02 6.94 9.94
N LYS A 107 -1.10 7.56 10.36
CA LYS A 107 -2.24 6.83 10.95
C LYS A 107 -2.83 5.79 9.97
N ILE A 108 -2.58 5.91 8.67
CA ILE A 108 -2.90 4.84 7.70
C ILE A 108 -2.12 3.56 7.97
N ALA A 109 -0.90 3.66 8.48
CA ALA A 109 -0.15 2.48 8.92
C ALA A 109 -0.78 1.82 10.16
N ILE A 110 -1.29 2.61 11.11
CA ILE A 110 -2.03 2.06 12.27
C ILE A 110 -3.32 1.39 11.79
N LEU A 111 -4.01 1.98 10.80
CA LEU A 111 -5.21 1.41 10.19
C LEU A 111 -4.89 0.05 9.55
N LEU A 112 -3.81 -0.04 8.76
CA LEU A 112 -3.32 -1.31 8.20
C LEU A 112 -2.97 -2.31 9.30
N GLY A 113 -2.23 -1.91 10.33
CA GLY A 113 -1.87 -2.78 11.44
C GLY A 113 -3.08 -3.34 12.17
N ALA A 114 -4.15 -2.54 12.34
CA ALA A 114 -5.40 -2.99 12.93
C ALA A 114 -6.12 -3.99 12.01
N ALA A 115 -6.19 -3.70 10.71
CA ALA A 115 -6.79 -4.60 9.72
C ALA A 115 -6.08 -5.97 9.69
N VAL A 116 -4.74 -5.96 9.65
CA VAL A 116 -3.93 -7.19 9.69
C VAL A 116 -4.14 -7.95 11.00
N ALA A 117 -4.14 -7.28 12.15
CA ALA A 117 -4.34 -7.92 13.45
C ALA A 117 -5.75 -8.54 13.59
N ILE A 118 -6.77 -7.93 13.00
CA ILE A 118 -8.14 -8.47 12.93
C ILE A 118 -8.17 -9.71 12.03
N GLU A 119 -7.60 -9.62 10.83
CA GLU A 119 -7.55 -10.73 9.87
C GLU A 119 -6.80 -11.94 10.41
N GLU A 120 -5.71 -11.72 11.14
CA GLU A 120 -4.90 -12.77 11.80
C GLU A 120 -5.54 -13.28 13.11
N GLY A 121 -6.72 -12.76 13.51
CA GLY A 121 -7.42 -13.17 14.74
C GLY A 121 -6.73 -12.74 16.03
N GLN A 122 -5.79 -11.81 15.97
CA GLN A 122 -5.04 -11.26 17.12
C GLN A 122 -5.82 -10.13 17.80
N LEU A 123 -6.70 -9.47 17.07
CA LEU A 123 -7.53 -8.38 17.54
C LEU A 123 -9.00 -8.66 17.19
N VAL A 124 -9.86 -8.63 18.20
CA VAL A 124 -11.30 -8.81 18.01
C VAL A 124 -11.96 -7.45 17.90
N PRO A 125 -12.61 -7.11 16.77
CA PRO A 125 -13.28 -5.83 16.62
C PRO A 125 -14.49 -5.75 17.56
N ASP A 126 -14.56 -4.65 18.30
CA ASP A 126 -15.73 -4.24 19.08
C ASP A 126 -16.11 -2.80 18.72
N ARG A 127 -17.26 -2.35 19.20
CA ARG A 127 -17.76 -1.00 18.91
C ARG A 127 -16.82 0.11 19.34
N ALA A 128 -16.00 -0.10 20.38
CA ALA A 128 -15.05 0.91 20.87
C ALA A 128 -13.87 1.01 19.91
N LEU A 129 -13.32 -0.12 19.46
CA LEU A 129 -12.23 -0.17 18.48
C LEU A 129 -12.69 0.40 17.13
N GLU A 130 -13.85 -0.02 16.63
CA GLU A 130 -14.41 0.50 15.36
C GLU A 130 -14.57 2.03 15.41
N LYS A 131 -15.12 2.55 16.53
CA LYS A 131 -15.23 3.99 16.72
C LYS A 131 -13.87 4.68 16.76
N ASP A 132 -12.90 4.12 17.47
CA ASP A 132 -11.55 4.68 17.56
C ASP A 132 -10.86 4.69 16.18
N ILE A 133 -11.01 3.64 15.38
CA ILE A 133 -10.50 3.57 14.00
C ILE A 133 -11.13 4.69 13.16
N GLN A 134 -12.44 4.85 13.19
CA GLN A 134 -13.12 5.89 12.41
C GLN A 134 -12.71 7.31 12.86
N ASP A 135 -12.68 7.58 14.16
CA ASP A 135 -12.32 8.90 14.70
C ASP A 135 -10.83 9.21 14.47
N MET A 136 -9.95 8.20 14.57
CA MET A 136 -8.53 8.31 14.25
C MET A 136 -8.32 8.79 12.81
N ILE A 137 -9.08 8.28 11.87
CA ILE A 137 -8.94 8.59 10.45
C ILE A 137 -9.70 9.86 10.08
N ARG A 138 -11.01 9.93 10.34
CA ARG A 138 -11.89 11.03 9.91
C ARG A 138 -11.57 12.35 10.58
N TYR A 139 -11.38 12.33 11.89
CA TYR A 139 -11.14 13.53 12.71
C TYR A 139 -9.68 13.68 13.14
N SER A 140 -8.82 12.71 12.77
CA SER A 140 -7.41 12.69 13.17
C SER A 140 -7.21 12.64 14.68
N CYS A 141 -8.15 12.04 15.43
CA CYS A 141 -8.11 11.89 16.88
C CYS A 141 -6.78 11.23 17.31
N ASN A 142 -6.02 11.91 18.18
CA ASN A 142 -4.73 11.42 18.65
C ASN A 142 -4.85 10.35 19.72
N ASP A 143 -5.77 10.54 20.67
CA ASP A 143 -6.01 9.56 21.75
C ASP A 143 -6.57 8.25 21.17
N CYS A 144 -7.46 8.35 20.15
CA CYS A 144 -7.95 7.19 19.43
C CYS A 144 -6.80 6.44 18.74
N ALA A 145 -5.91 7.16 18.03
CA ALA A 145 -4.74 6.57 17.37
C ALA A 145 -3.83 5.86 18.38
N THR A 146 -3.62 6.45 19.55
CA THR A 146 -2.81 5.83 20.61
C THR A 146 -3.47 4.56 21.17
N ARG A 147 -4.80 4.56 21.35
CA ARG A 147 -5.51 3.37 21.83
C ARG A 147 -5.45 2.25 20.80
N VAL A 148 -5.73 2.53 19.51
CA VAL A 148 -5.64 1.53 18.45
C VAL A 148 -4.20 1.00 18.33
N LEU A 149 -3.18 1.88 18.32
CA LEU A 149 -1.77 1.49 18.24
C LEU A 149 -1.35 0.57 19.41
N ARG A 150 -1.83 0.84 20.63
CA ARG A 150 -1.56 -0.01 21.80
C ARG A 150 -2.20 -1.39 21.68
N GLN A 151 -3.39 -1.48 21.09
CA GLN A 151 -4.06 -2.76 20.85
C GLN A 151 -3.37 -3.58 19.74
N VAL A 152 -2.94 -2.91 18.66
CA VAL A 152 -2.13 -3.54 17.59
C VAL A 152 -0.76 -3.99 18.12
N GLY A 153 -0.15 -3.19 18.99
CA GLY A 153 1.22 -3.41 19.47
C GLY A 153 2.25 -2.63 18.65
N HIS A 154 3.16 -1.96 19.36
CA HIS A 154 4.16 -1.07 18.75
C HIS A 154 5.11 -1.82 17.81
N ASP A 155 5.69 -2.93 18.29
CA ASP A 155 6.65 -3.73 17.51
C ASP A 155 5.94 -4.49 16.37
N GLN A 156 4.73 -4.96 16.61
CA GLN A 156 3.93 -5.65 15.60
C GLN A 156 3.59 -4.74 14.42
N LEU A 157 3.21 -3.47 14.68
CA LEU A 157 2.99 -2.52 13.62
C LEU A 157 4.24 -2.34 12.75
N LEU A 158 5.41 -2.17 13.37
CA LEU A 158 6.67 -2.00 12.64
C LEU A 158 7.06 -3.26 11.86
N GLU A 159 6.74 -4.44 12.40
CA GLU A 159 6.92 -5.71 11.69
C GLU A 159 6.01 -5.78 10.46
N VAL A 160 4.71 -5.46 10.59
CA VAL A 160 3.76 -5.44 9.47
C VAL A 160 4.27 -4.55 8.33
N LEU A 161 4.74 -3.33 8.64
CA LEU A 161 5.23 -2.40 7.62
C LEU A 161 6.45 -2.93 6.85
N GLN A 162 7.23 -3.83 7.45
CA GLN A 162 8.45 -4.41 6.88
C GLN A 162 8.25 -5.82 6.32
N ARG A 163 7.06 -6.42 6.44
CA ARG A 163 6.78 -7.74 5.83
C ARG A 163 6.97 -7.67 4.32
N PRO A 164 7.59 -8.67 3.67
CA PRO A 164 7.88 -8.64 2.24
C PRO A 164 6.65 -8.39 1.35
N GLN A 165 5.46 -8.87 1.76
CA GLN A 165 4.22 -8.63 1.04
C GLN A 165 3.75 -7.17 1.09
N TYR A 166 4.11 -6.42 2.12
CA TYR A 166 3.77 -5.00 2.25
C TYR A 166 4.91 -4.10 1.82
N ALA A 167 6.08 -4.28 2.40
CA ALA A 167 7.29 -3.49 2.17
C ALA A 167 7.01 -1.97 2.18
N PHE A 168 6.11 -1.51 3.10
CA PHE A 168 5.79 -0.08 3.23
C PHE A 168 6.86 0.70 3.99
N TYR A 169 7.86 0.02 4.54
CA TYR A 169 9.09 0.61 5.01
C TYR A 169 10.26 -0.27 4.56
N ASP A 170 11.05 0.27 3.65
CA ASP A 170 12.24 -0.39 3.12
C ASP A 170 13.46 0.55 3.19
N PRO A 171 14.45 0.26 4.07
CA PRO A 171 15.67 1.05 4.17
C PRO A 171 16.48 1.17 2.87
N GLN A 172 16.33 0.21 1.96
CA GLN A 172 17.05 0.22 0.67
C GLN A 172 16.39 1.19 -0.33
N HIS A 173 15.12 1.57 -0.11
CA HIS A 173 14.34 2.47 -0.96
C HIS A 173 13.94 3.76 -0.25
N GLY A 174 14.82 4.30 0.62
CA GLY A 174 14.60 5.60 1.24
C GLY A 174 13.65 5.61 2.45
N GLY A 175 13.17 4.47 2.91
CA GLY A 175 12.28 4.34 4.06
C GLY A 175 10.83 4.12 3.66
N GLY A 176 9.91 5.00 4.06
CA GLY A 176 8.49 4.84 3.76
C GLY A 176 7.57 5.23 4.91
N LEU A 177 6.54 4.43 5.19
CA LEU A 177 5.64 4.67 6.30
C LEU A 177 6.27 4.25 7.62
N TRP A 178 6.25 5.15 8.62
CA TRP A 178 6.79 4.88 9.96
C TRP A 178 5.94 5.50 11.06
N VAL A 179 5.68 4.71 12.13
CA VAL A 179 5.04 5.16 13.36
C VAL A 179 5.90 4.64 14.53
N GLY A 180 6.78 5.49 15.05
CA GLY A 180 7.71 5.14 16.13
C GLY A 180 7.44 5.89 17.44
N LYS A 181 6.24 6.48 17.57
CA LYS A 181 5.80 7.24 18.74
C LYS A 181 4.27 7.20 18.82
N GLU A 182 3.73 7.14 20.02
CA GLU A 182 2.31 7.39 20.25
C GLU A 182 1.94 8.84 19.94
N TYR A 183 0.69 9.07 19.59
CA TYR A 183 0.18 10.41 19.31
C TYR A 183 -0.16 11.15 20.60
N GLY A 184 0.86 11.71 21.25
CA GLY A 184 0.74 12.37 22.52
C GLY A 184 2.08 12.94 23.00
N PRO A 185 2.19 13.38 24.27
CA PRO A 185 3.41 13.95 24.85
C PRO A 185 4.48 12.88 25.19
N THR A 186 4.18 11.58 25.01
CA THR A 186 5.10 10.48 25.31
C THR A 186 6.35 10.54 24.42
N PRO A 187 7.52 10.06 24.89
CA PRO A 187 8.71 9.94 24.03
C PRO A 187 8.49 8.90 22.90
N ALA A 188 9.31 9.00 21.86
CA ALA A 188 9.32 8.00 20.81
C ALA A 188 9.85 6.67 21.38
N TYR A 189 9.14 5.56 21.10
CA TYR A 189 9.60 4.21 21.48
C TYR A 189 10.60 3.68 20.45
N ARG A 190 10.48 4.05 19.16
CA ARG A 190 11.44 3.68 18.11
C ARG A 190 11.36 4.67 16.96
N ARG A 191 12.41 5.46 16.78
CA ARG A 191 12.51 6.35 15.62
C ARG A 191 12.94 5.56 14.39
N ASP A 192 12.56 6.03 13.19
CA ASP A 192 13.02 5.40 11.96
C ASP A 192 14.56 5.45 11.86
N PRO A 193 15.20 4.35 11.41
CA PRO A 193 16.66 4.22 11.45
C PRO A 193 17.39 5.08 10.41
N LEU A 194 16.73 5.54 9.34
CA LEU A 194 17.37 6.32 8.27
C LEU A 194 17.38 7.83 8.57
N HIS A 195 16.23 8.38 8.96
CA HIS A 195 16.01 9.82 9.07
C HIS A 195 15.71 10.26 10.50
N ASN A 196 15.70 9.33 11.46
CA ASN A 196 15.40 9.61 12.87
C ASN A 196 14.03 10.28 13.10
N LEU A 197 13.05 9.97 12.23
CA LEU A 197 11.69 10.49 12.33
C LEU A 197 10.85 9.64 13.29
N SER A 198 9.91 10.26 14.00
CA SER A 198 8.93 9.54 14.82
C SER A 198 7.68 9.15 14.04
N HIS A 199 7.33 9.93 13.03
CA HIS A 199 6.21 9.70 12.12
C HIS A 199 6.63 10.16 10.73
N GLY A 200 6.94 9.24 9.84
CA GLY A 200 7.43 9.54 8.51
C GLY A 200 6.57 8.93 7.41
N ALA A 201 6.65 9.51 6.23
CA ALA A 201 6.07 8.95 5.01
C ALA A 201 6.87 9.38 3.81
N THR A 202 6.91 8.53 2.76
CA THR A 202 7.22 8.92 1.38
C THR A 202 5.91 9.03 0.59
N VAL A 203 5.88 9.86 -0.44
CA VAL A 203 4.68 9.94 -1.29
C VAL A 203 4.52 8.67 -2.13
N PHE A 204 5.60 7.96 -2.40
CA PHE A 204 5.59 6.68 -3.10
C PHE A 204 4.86 5.60 -2.30
N GLU A 205 5.25 5.35 -1.05
CA GLU A 205 4.65 4.30 -0.22
C GLU A 205 3.19 4.60 0.17
N VAL A 206 2.86 5.88 0.35
CA VAL A 206 1.45 6.29 0.52
C VAL A 206 0.64 6.01 -0.74
N SER A 207 1.20 6.23 -1.93
CA SER A 207 0.54 5.90 -3.21
C SER A 207 0.32 4.40 -3.36
N ARG A 208 1.30 3.57 -2.99
CA ARG A 208 1.19 2.10 -2.97
C ARG A 208 0.08 1.62 -2.03
N PHE A 209 -0.02 2.19 -0.83
CA PHE A 209 -1.09 1.88 0.13
C PHE A 209 -2.48 2.06 -0.50
N TYR A 210 -2.74 3.23 -1.09
CA TYR A 210 -4.03 3.49 -1.73
C TYR A 210 -4.26 2.68 -3.01
N CYS A 211 -3.20 2.36 -3.75
CA CYS A 211 -3.29 1.50 -4.92
C CYS A 211 -3.74 0.09 -4.54
N ALA A 212 -3.09 -0.52 -3.54
CA ALA A 212 -3.46 -1.84 -3.06
C ALA A 212 -4.90 -1.86 -2.52
N LEU A 213 -5.31 -0.80 -1.82
CA LEU A 213 -6.66 -0.65 -1.31
C LEU A 213 -7.71 -0.47 -2.42
N GLN A 214 -7.38 0.26 -3.50
CA GLN A 214 -8.26 0.40 -4.67
C GLN A 214 -8.44 -0.92 -5.43
N ARG A 215 -7.43 -1.78 -5.38
CA ARG A 215 -7.42 -3.08 -6.07
C ARG A 215 -7.96 -4.23 -5.21
N ASP A 216 -8.36 -3.95 -3.96
CA ASP A 216 -8.81 -4.97 -2.99
C ASP A 216 -7.72 -6.05 -2.74
N GLU A 217 -6.47 -5.62 -2.65
CA GLU A 217 -5.27 -6.46 -2.54
C GLU A 217 -4.47 -6.20 -1.26
N LEU A 218 -4.94 -5.31 -0.34
CA LEU A 218 -4.12 -4.88 0.77
C LEU A 218 -4.07 -5.91 1.90
N VAL A 219 -5.23 -6.43 2.34
CA VAL A 219 -5.31 -7.47 3.39
C VAL A 219 -6.29 -8.57 2.99
N SER A 220 -7.57 -8.28 3.01
CA SER A 220 -8.68 -9.10 2.52
C SER A 220 -9.82 -8.17 2.13
N THR A 221 -10.77 -8.65 1.32
CA THR A 221 -11.91 -7.82 0.89
C THR A 221 -12.65 -7.21 2.08
N GLU A 222 -12.86 -7.95 3.17
CA GLU A 222 -13.54 -7.44 4.36
C GLU A 222 -12.74 -6.32 5.03
N GLN A 223 -11.44 -6.51 5.21
CA GLN A 223 -10.58 -5.53 5.87
C GLN A 223 -10.33 -4.30 4.99
N ASP A 224 -10.20 -4.48 3.69
CA ASP A 224 -10.03 -3.39 2.72
C ASP A 224 -11.29 -2.50 2.68
N GLN A 225 -12.49 -3.09 2.72
CA GLN A 225 -13.75 -2.34 2.83
C GLN A 225 -13.86 -1.59 4.17
N MET A 226 -13.46 -2.19 5.29
CA MET A 226 -13.40 -1.53 6.59
C MET A 226 -12.46 -0.31 6.54
N MET A 227 -11.28 -0.45 5.91
CA MET A 227 -10.33 0.64 5.75
C MET A 227 -10.86 1.74 4.82
N LEU A 228 -11.50 1.40 3.72
CA LEU A 228 -12.18 2.36 2.83
C LEU A 228 -13.29 3.11 3.58
N GLU A 229 -14.12 2.42 4.35
CA GLU A 229 -15.17 3.10 5.15
C GLU A 229 -14.55 4.07 6.18
N ALA A 230 -13.46 3.71 6.83
CA ALA A 230 -12.77 4.61 7.76
C ALA A 230 -12.20 5.85 7.06
N LEU A 231 -11.63 5.70 5.85
CA LEU A 231 -11.05 6.78 5.05
C LEU A 231 -12.10 7.66 4.37
N SER A 232 -13.33 7.14 4.19
CA SER A 232 -14.44 7.86 3.57
C SER A 232 -14.94 9.02 4.45
N LYS A 233 -15.66 9.96 3.85
CA LYS A 233 -16.36 11.06 4.55
C LYS A 233 -15.44 11.83 5.51
N PRO A 234 -14.31 12.39 5.03
CA PRO A 234 -13.33 13.07 5.87
C PRO A 234 -13.98 14.22 6.67
N GLY A 235 -13.82 14.18 7.99
CA GLY A 235 -14.37 15.20 8.90
C GLY A 235 -13.59 16.52 8.88
N LEU A 236 -12.32 16.50 8.48
CA LEU A 236 -11.47 17.68 8.39
C LEU A 236 -11.46 18.23 6.96
N ARG A 237 -12.06 19.41 6.78
CA ARG A 237 -12.26 20.06 5.47
C ARG A 237 -11.18 21.12 5.20
N HIS A 238 -9.95 20.70 4.91
CA HIS A 238 -8.83 21.58 4.54
C HIS A 238 -7.97 20.91 3.46
N LYS A 239 -7.03 21.64 2.86
CA LYS A 239 -6.09 21.15 1.82
C LYS A 239 -6.87 20.50 0.64
N PHE A 240 -6.59 19.23 0.29
CA PHE A 240 -7.25 18.55 -0.84
C PHE A 240 -8.78 18.58 -0.74
N VAL A 241 -9.33 18.23 0.42
CA VAL A 241 -10.79 18.20 0.61
C VAL A 241 -11.41 19.58 0.41
N LYS A 242 -10.75 20.67 0.87
CA LYS A 242 -11.27 22.03 0.69
C LYS A 242 -11.29 22.40 -0.80
N ALA A 243 -10.21 22.14 -1.52
CA ALA A 243 -10.12 22.46 -2.95
C ALA A 243 -11.10 21.64 -3.79
N LEU A 244 -11.29 20.36 -3.45
CA LEU A 244 -12.16 19.44 -4.19
C LEU A 244 -13.64 19.54 -3.79
N SER A 245 -13.97 20.22 -2.70
CA SER A 245 -15.35 20.30 -2.18
C SER A 245 -16.35 21.05 -3.09
N GLN A 246 -15.87 21.69 -4.14
CA GLN A 246 -16.70 22.36 -5.18
C GLN A 246 -17.19 21.39 -6.27
N HIS A 247 -16.74 20.15 -6.26
CA HIS A 247 -17.15 19.11 -7.21
C HIS A 247 -18.14 18.17 -6.52
N ASP A 248 -19.33 18.04 -7.08
CA ASP A 248 -20.31 17.07 -6.63
C ASP A 248 -19.99 15.69 -7.19
N GLY A 249 -20.31 14.66 -6.41
CA GLY A 249 -20.17 13.26 -6.83
C GLY A 249 -18.79 12.64 -6.61
N LEU A 250 -17.80 13.39 -6.13
CA LEU A 250 -16.51 12.81 -5.79
C LEU A 250 -16.58 11.91 -4.53
N GLU A 251 -16.07 10.71 -4.65
CA GLU A 251 -15.78 9.88 -3.48
C GLU A 251 -14.32 10.11 -3.08
N ILE A 252 -14.11 10.59 -1.85
CA ILE A 252 -12.78 10.95 -1.35
C ILE A 252 -12.45 10.10 -0.12
N TYR A 253 -11.46 9.24 -0.25
CA TYR A 253 -10.89 8.41 0.80
C TYR A 253 -9.57 9.02 1.24
N ARG A 254 -9.52 9.63 2.43
CA ARG A 254 -8.48 10.61 2.73
C ARG A 254 -7.86 10.45 4.10
N LYS A 255 -6.55 10.72 4.21
CA LYS A 255 -5.86 11.01 5.46
C LYS A 255 -4.92 12.20 5.32
N SER A 256 -4.90 13.08 6.32
CA SER A 256 -4.00 14.23 6.38
C SER A 256 -3.18 14.26 7.65
N GLY A 257 -2.12 15.08 7.62
CA GLY A 257 -1.30 15.40 8.77
C GLY A 257 -0.92 16.90 8.85
N THR A 258 -0.79 17.44 10.04
CA THR A 258 -0.26 18.79 10.29
C THR A 258 0.44 18.83 11.64
N TRP A 259 1.66 19.33 11.66
CA TRP A 259 2.42 19.62 12.86
C TRP A 259 3.48 20.68 12.57
N LYS A 260 3.37 21.85 13.23
CA LYS A 260 4.27 22.99 12.98
C LYS A 260 4.32 23.34 11.49
N THR A 261 5.50 23.25 10.88
CA THR A 261 5.75 23.50 9.44
C THR A 261 5.47 22.30 8.55
N PHE A 262 5.20 21.12 9.13
CA PHE A 262 4.93 19.91 8.37
C PHE A 262 3.46 19.78 8.04
N HIS A 263 3.18 19.63 6.75
CA HIS A 263 1.84 19.45 6.20
C HIS A 263 1.83 18.24 5.27
N ALA A 264 0.88 17.36 5.46
CA ALA A 264 0.69 16.18 4.63
C ALA A 264 -0.79 16.08 4.22
N ASP A 265 -1.04 15.59 3.02
CA ASP A 265 -2.35 15.15 2.59
C ASP A 265 -2.23 14.01 1.59
N SER A 266 -3.19 13.11 1.60
CA SER A 266 -3.29 11.98 0.69
C SER A 266 -4.74 11.63 0.48
N ALA A 267 -5.13 11.33 -0.75
CA ALA A 267 -6.47 10.93 -1.10
C ALA A 267 -6.47 9.97 -2.28
N LEU A 268 -7.20 8.86 -2.14
CA LEU A 268 -7.77 8.14 -3.26
C LEU A 268 -9.07 8.85 -3.60
N VAL A 269 -9.24 9.24 -4.86
CA VAL A 269 -10.44 9.91 -5.38
C VAL A 269 -11.04 9.05 -6.48
N ARG A 270 -12.35 8.84 -6.41
CA ARG A 270 -13.15 8.29 -7.49
C ARG A 270 -14.02 9.41 -8.06
N ASP A 271 -13.88 9.65 -9.37
CA ASP A 271 -14.51 10.73 -10.11
C ASP A 271 -15.22 10.14 -11.35
N GLY A 272 -16.44 9.64 -11.18
CA GLY A 272 -17.12 8.84 -12.20
C GLY A 272 -16.38 7.52 -12.45
N ASP A 273 -15.94 7.32 -13.70
CA ASP A 273 -15.15 6.14 -14.12
C ASP A 273 -13.65 6.29 -13.82
N ASP A 274 -13.23 7.47 -13.38
CA ASP A 274 -11.84 7.75 -13.07
C ASP A 274 -11.51 7.43 -11.61
N ALA A 275 -10.35 6.81 -11.39
CA ALA A 275 -9.78 6.60 -10.07
C ALA A 275 -8.32 7.08 -10.07
N TYR A 276 -7.94 7.85 -9.05
CA TYR A 276 -6.58 8.36 -8.92
C TYR A 276 -6.20 8.62 -7.46
N VAL A 277 -4.90 8.59 -7.19
CA VAL A 277 -4.34 8.91 -5.88
C VAL A 277 -3.52 10.19 -5.99
N MET A 278 -3.76 11.10 -5.07
CA MET A 278 -2.96 12.30 -4.88
C MET A 278 -2.28 12.24 -3.52
N VAL A 279 -0.97 12.49 -3.48
CA VAL A 279 -0.21 12.60 -2.24
C VAL A 279 0.69 13.83 -2.30
N ALA A 280 0.72 14.60 -1.22
CA ALA A 280 1.68 15.69 -1.09
C ALA A 280 2.14 15.84 0.37
N LEU A 281 3.45 16.02 0.54
CA LEU A 281 4.11 16.27 1.82
C LEU A 281 4.89 17.58 1.69
N ALA A 282 4.78 18.45 2.69
CA ALA A 282 5.50 19.72 2.73
C ALA A 282 6.09 20.00 4.11
N ASN A 283 7.30 20.54 4.11
CA ASN A 283 7.95 21.10 5.31
C ASN A 283 8.15 22.61 5.13
N ASN A 284 7.07 23.36 5.25
CA ASN A 284 7.10 24.81 5.13
C ASN A 284 5.87 25.40 5.82
N PRO A 285 5.94 26.57 6.49
CA PRO A 285 4.77 27.21 7.12
C PRO A 285 3.58 27.43 6.16
N GLN A 286 3.85 27.62 4.86
CA GLN A 286 2.82 27.78 3.82
C GLN A 286 2.32 26.45 3.25
N GLY A 287 2.85 25.32 3.69
CA GLY A 287 2.59 24.00 3.12
C GLY A 287 1.12 23.64 3.01
N SER A 288 0.28 24.05 3.98
CA SER A 288 -1.17 23.82 3.90
C SER A 288 -1.81 24.45 2.65
N GLY A 289 -1.43 25.70 2.35
CA GLY A 289 -1.89 26.40 1.16
C GLY A 289 -1.29 25.84 -0.13
N TRP A 290 -0.06 25.31 -0.07
CA TRP A 290 0.55 24.63 -1.24
C TRP A 290 -0.23 23.40 -1.64
N LEU A 291 -0.55 22.55 -0.64
CA LEU A 291 -1.33 21.32 -0.88
C LEU A 291 -2.75 21.65 -1.40
N GLU A 292 -3.38 22.69 -0.86
CA GLU A 292 -4.70 23.14 -1.35
C GLU A 292 -4.63 23.56 -2.83
N ARG A 293 -3.62 24.36 -3.23
CA ARG A 293 -3.47 24.81 -4.62
C ARG A 293 -3.12 23.70 -5.60
N LEU A 294 -2.42 22.64 -5.17
CA LEU A 294 -2.08 21.51 -6.02
C LEU A 294 -3.30 20.63 -6.35
N ALA A 295 -4.31 20.58 -5.49
CA ALA A 295 -5.38 19.58 -5.58
C ALA A 295 -6.18 19.64 -6.88
N GLU A 296 -6.71 20.80 -7.24
CA GLU A 296 -7.54 20.95 -8.44
C GLU A 296 -6.73 20.76 -9.74
N PRO A 297 -5.52 21.32 -9.89
CA PRO A 297 -4.69 21.01 -11.05
C PRO A 297 -4.33 19.53 -11.19
N MET A 298 -4.06 18.83 -10.07
CA MET A 298 -3.79 17.38 -10.08
C MET A 298 -5.03 16.59 -10.48
N ARG A 299 -6.24 16.96 -9.98
CA ARG A 299 -7.49 16.33 -10.39
C ARG A 299 -7.70 16.44 -11.90
N ARG A 300 -7.58 17.66 -12.46
CA ARG A 300 -7.73 17.88 -13.91
C ARG A 300 -6.72 17.05 -14.70
N LEU A 301 -5.46 17.06 -14.27
CA LEU A 301 -4.43 16.26 -14.94
C LEU A 301 -4.78 14.76 -14.92
N ALA A 302 -5.33 14.22 -13.82
CA ALA A 302 -5.75 12.83 -13.73
C ALA A 302 -6.88 12.51 -14.71
N THR A 303 -7.95 13.30 -14.71
CA THR A 303 -9.16 13.07 -15.54
C THR A 303 -8.89 13.31 -17.04
N ASP A 304 -8.11 14.33 -17.40
CA ASP A 304 -7.72 14.59 -18.80
C ASP A 304 -6.89 13.44 -19.39
N GLN A 305 -5.99 12.87 -18.59
CA GLN A 305 -5.16 11.74 -18.99
C GLN A 305 -5.97 10.45 -19.16
N SER A 306 -6.99 10.22 -18.35
CA SER A 306 -7.89 9.08 -18.48
C SER A 306 -8.73 9.18 -19.76
N SER A 307 -9.29 10.35 -20.03
CA SER A 307 -10.10 10.61 -21.24
C SER A 307 -9.29 10.39 -22.54
N SER A 308 -8.01 10.73 -22.54
CA SER A 308 -7.10 10.51 -23.68
C SER A 308 -6.85 9.03 -23.99
N LEU A 309 -6.87 8.17 -22.97
CA LEU A 309 -6.70 6.71 -23.12
C LEU A 309 -7.95 6.05 -23.69
N VAL A 310 -9.13 6.45 -23.23
CA VAL A 310 -10.41 5.95 -23.74
C VAL A 310 -10.55 6.28 -25.23
N SER A 311 -10.20 7.52 -25.63
CA SER A 311 -10.21 7.94 -27.05
C SER A 311 -9.24 7.12 -27.92
N ARG A 312 -8.07 6.74 -27.43
CA ARG A 312 -7.12 5.90 -28.16
C ARG A 312 -7.57 4.44 -28.33
N ARG A 313 -8.26 3.91 -27.32
CA ARG A 313 -8.81 2.52 -27.36
C ARG A 313 -10.01 2.41 -28.28
N SER A 314 -10.79 3.47 -28.46
CA SER A 314 -11.97 3.53 -29.33
C SER A 314 -11.64 3.85 -30.80
N SER A 315 -10.41 4.23 -31.14
CA SER A 315 -10.02 4.47 -32.52
C SER A 315 -9.77 3.13 -33.24
N PRO A 316 -10.47 2.84 -34.36
CA PRO A 316 -10.22 1.62 -35.09
C PRO A 316 -8.79 1.58 -35.61
N ALA A 317 -8.16 0.40 -35.54
CA ALA A 317 -6.82 0.17 -36.08
C ALA A 317 -6.79 0.63 -37.55
N PRO A 318 -5.70 1.30 -38.01
CA PRO A 318 -5.58 1.70 -39.41
C PRO A 318 -5.69 0.45 -40.27
N SER A 319 -6.70 0.40 -41.16
CA SER A 319 -6.88 -0.69 -42.12
C SER A 319 -5.64 -0.74 -43.03
N ILE A 320 -4.86 -1.78 -42.90
CA ILE A 320 -3.77 -2.07 -43.85
C ILE A 320 -4.48 -2.50 -45.15
N GLY A 321 -4.70 -1.54 -46.05
CA GLY A 321 -5.18 -1.82 -47.39
C GLY A 321 -4.19 -2.73 -48.12
N PRO A 322 -4.66 -3.64 -49.01
CA PRO A 322 -3.79 -4.54 -49.77
C PRO A 322 -2.84 -3.74 -50.64
N LYS A 323 -1.54 -3.92 -50.47
CA LYS A 323 -0.53 -3.43 -51.43
C LYS A 323 -0.71 -4.11 -52.75
N SER A 324 -1.49 -3.52 -53.67
CA SER A 324 -1.49 -3.89 -55.10
C SER A 324 -0.26 -3.30 -55.75
N GLY A 325 0.67 -4.13 -56.12
CA GLY A 325 1.90 -3.71 -56.81
C GLY A 325 2.65 -4.93 -57.33
N VAL A 326 2.02 -5.71 -58.22
CA VAL A 326 2.76 -6.65 -59.08
C VAL A 326 3.42 -5.82 -60.19
N ALA A 327 4.73 -5.60 -60.08
CA ALA A 327 5.53 -5.06 -61.16
C ALA A 327 5.89 -6.24 -62.10
N THR A 328 5.24 -6.31 -63.24
CA THR A 328 5.61 -7.17 -64.39
C THR A 328 6.91 -6.63 -65.00
N TYR A 329 8.02 -7.35 -64.81
CA TYR A 329 9.24 -7.13 -65.62
C TYR A 329 8.99 -7.70 -67.02
N ALA A 330 8.86 -6.85 -68.03
CA ALA A 330 8.93 -7.19 -69.43
C ALA A 330 10.40 -7.33 -69.83
N SER A 331 10.75 -8.54 -70.28
CA SER A 331 12.00 -8.87 -70.99
C SER A 331 11.96 -8.22 -72.37
N ASN A 332 12.96 -7.42 -72.71
CA ASN A 332 13.33 -7.19 -74.12
C ASN A 332 14.86 -7.37 -74.33
N ARG A 333 15.16 -8.24 -75.20
CA ARG A 333 16.35 -8.64 -75.98
C ARG A 333 17.59 -7.72 -75.85
#